data_240a8c710d90e58f5bbc9579d07efe39
#
_entry.id   240a8c710d90e58f5bbc9579d07efe39
#
_cell.length_a   1.000
_cell.length_b   1.000
_cell.length_c   1.000
_cell.angle_alpha   90.00
_cell.angle_beta   90.00
_cell.angle_gamma   90.00
#
_symmetry.space_group_name_H-M   'P 1'
#
loop_
_entity.id
_entity.type
_entity.pdbx_description
1 polymer ?
#
loop_
_entity_poly.entity_id
_entity_poly.type
_entity_poly.pdbx_seq_one_letter_code
_entity_poly.pdbx_strand_id
1 'polypeptide(L)'
;IGEMVWSMSLMFPGFFGGEGGISGNRVAGQPFLGITFGPGIQLYYLIAVYCFVCTALLYAFTQTPLGRILNATRDNPERVEFIGYRTRTVRYRAFMVSGFFMGIAGGLGALNFEIVTAEVVGAARSGAYLLFTFLGGAIFFIGPIIGAVLMVLSLVLFSELTQAWLLYLGLVFVLMVMYAPGGIASLIMMNMRVAAFGKWRRFLPLYAVLALAAFVVLAGAGAMIEMVYHLQ
;
A
#
# COMPACT_ATOMS: atom_id res chain seq x y z
N ILE A 1 -4.88 -9.66 -16.64
CA ILE A 1 -6.27 -9.18 -16.42
C ILE A 1 -6.28 -7.66 -16.30
N GLY A 2 -5.43 -7.01 -15.47
CA GLY A 2 -5.38 -5.55 -15.34
C GLY A 2 -5.18 -4.83 -16.67
N GLU A 3 -4.19 -5.24 -17.45
CA GLU A 3 -3.92 -4.68 -18.79
C GLU A 3 -5.10 -4.88 -19.79
N MET A 4 -5.83 -5.99 -19.66
CA MET A 4 -7.03 -6.20 -20.47
C MET A 4 -8.13 -5.20 -20.09
N VAL A 5 -8.33 -4.92 -18.81
CA VAL A 5 -9.30 -3.93 -18.34
C VAL A 5 -8.87 -2.53 -18.75
N TRP A 6 -7.58 -2.22 -18.66
CA TRP A 6 -6.99 -0.97 -19.14
C TRP A 6 -7.23 -0.78 -20.64
N SER A 7 -6.89 -1.77 -21.47
CA SER A 7 -7.13 -1.73 -22.92
C SER A 7 -8.61 -1.62 -23.25
N MET A 8 -9.47 -2.36 -22.53
CA MET A 8 -10.92 -2.29 -22.70
C MET A 8 -11.47 -0.89 -22.35
N SER A 9 -10.94 -0.24 -21.34
CA SER A 9 -11.36 1.12 -20.97
C SER A 9 -11.02 2.16 -22.04
N LEU A 10 -9.94 1.95 -22.79
CA LEU A 10 -9.58 2.80 -23.92
C LEU A 10 -10.41 2.49 -25.19
N MET A 11 -10.77 1.20 -25.39
CA MET A 11 -11.55 0.79 -26.58
C MET A 11 -13.02 1.22 -26.51
N PHE A 12 -13.59 1.43 -25.33
CA PHE A 12 -14.97 1.84 -25.14
C PHE A 12 -15.09 3.24 -24.53
N PRO A 13 -14.71 4.30 -25.26
CA PRO A 13 -14.69 5.68 -24.73
C PRO A 13 -16.08 6.17 -24.31
N GLY A 14 -17.15 5.68 -24.94
CA GLY A 14 -18.52 6.05 -24.58
C GLY A 14 -18.97 5.57 -23.21
N PHE A 15 -18.30 4.54 -22.63
CA PHE A 15 -18.64 4.00 -21.32
C PHE A 15 -17.58 4.37 -20.26
N PHE A 16 -16.30 4.34 -20.62
CA PHE A 16 -15.19 4.57 -19.69
C PHE A 16 -14.52 5.94 -19.84
N GLY A 17 -14.98 6.79 -20.80
CA GLY A 17 -14.39 8.11 -21.02
C GLY A 17 -13.08 8.10 -21.84
N GLY A 18 -12.58 6.92 -22.26
CA GLY A 18 -11.34 6.79 -23.03
C GLY A 18 -10.09 7.29 -22.27
N GLU A 19 -9.16 7.94 -22.98
CA GLU A 19 -7.94 8.52 -22.39
C GLU A 19 -8.22 9.67 -21.41
N GLY A 20 -9.27 10.45 -21.66
CA GLY A 20 -9.68 11.56 -20.79
C GLY A 20 -10.32 11.13 -19.47
N GLY A 21 -10.72 9.85 -19.37
CA GLY A 21 -11.39 9.31 -18.19
C GLY A 21 -12.80 9.86 -17.99
N ILE A 22 -13.39 9.53 -16.85
CA ILE A 22 -14.70 10.04 -16.43
C ILE A 22 -14.46 11.09 -15.35
N SER A 23 -14.83 12.33 -15.63
CA SER A 23 -14.79 13.42 -14.65
C SER A 23 -16.17 13.60 -14.01
N GLY A 24 -16.17 13.83 -12.69
CA GLY A 24 -17.37 14.11 -11.91
C GLY A 24 -17.19 15.37 -11.10
N ASN A 25 -18.22 16.21 -11.02
CA ASN A 25 -18.20 17.37 -10.12
C ASN A 25 -18.89 16.98 -8.81
N ARG A 26 -18.12 16.86 -7.73
CA ARG A 26 -18.65 16.51 -6.39
C ARG A 26 -19.54 17.57 -5.77
N VAL A 27 -19.47 18.82 -6.29
CA VAL A 27 -20.24 19.96 -5.76
C VAL A 27 -21.61 20.08 -6.42
N ALA A 28 -21.83 19.42 -7.57
CA ALA A 28 -23.05 19.55 -8.36
C ALA A 28 -24.30 18.88 -7.78
N GLY A 29 -24.22 18.26 -6.57
CA GLY A 29 -25.35 17.60 -5.90
C GLY A 29 -26.03 18.46 -4.85
N GLN A 30 -27.27 18.06 -4.47
CA GLN A 30 -27.90 18.66 -3.29
C GLN A 30 -27.18 18.23 -2.01
N PRO A 31 -27.03 19.11 -1.01
CA PRO A 31 -26.37 18.77 0.24
C PRO A 31 -27.09 17.62 0.95
N PHE A 32 -26.36 16.51 1.16
CA PHE A 32 -26.88 15.39 1.93
C PHE A 32 -26.59 15.64 3.41
N LEU A 33 -27.64 15.74 4.24
CA LEU A 33 -27.52 16.05 5.69
C LEU A 33 -26.75 17.37 5.99
N GLY A 34 -26.82 18.36 5.10
CA GLY A 34 -26.12 19.65 5.27
C GLY A 34 -24.63 19.62 4.96
N ILE A 35 -24.10 18.50 4.49
CA ILE A 35 -22.71 18.34 4.07
C ILE A 35 -22.65 18.56 2.56
N THR A 36 -22.04 19.66 2.15
CA THR A 36 -21.66 19.90 0.77
C THR A 36 -20.22 19.38 0.62
N PHE A 37 -19.98 18.39 -0.20
CA PHE A 37 -18.61 17.84 -0.43
C PHE A 37 -17.66 18.84 -1.12
N GLY A 38 -18.05 20.10 -1.25
CA GLY A 38 -17.28 21.18 -1.87
C GLY A 38 -15.99 21.54 -1.11
N PRO A 39 -16.05 21.91 0.18
CA PRO A 39 -14.86 22.25 0.94
C PRO A 39 -13.95 21.03 1.13
N GLY A 40 -12.67 21.16 0.76
CA GLY A 40 -11.69 20.05 0.86
C GLY A 40 -11.58 19.47 2.27
N ILE A 41 -11.81 20.28 3.32
CA ILE A 41 -11.76 19.83 4.71
C ILE A 41 -12.90 18.85 5.06
N GLN A 42 -14.09 19.04 4.52
CA GLN A 42 -15.20 18.11 4.74
C GLN A 42 -14.94 16.77 4.06
N LEU A 43 -14.41 16.80 2.86
CA LEU A 43 -14.00 15.61 2.13
C LEU A 43 -12.88 14.85 2.86
N TYR A 44 -11.90 15.58 3.41
CA TYR A 44 -10.82 14.99 4.18
C TYR A 44 -11.35 14.20 5.38
N TYR A 45 -12.23 14.79 6.18
CA TYR A 45 -12.83 14.09 7.33
C TYR A 45 -13.69 12.89 6.90
N LEU A 46 -14.45 13.03 5.81
CA LEU A 46 -15.21 11.91 5.26
C LEU A 46 -14.29 10.73 4.92
N ILE A 47 -13.23 10.98 4.13
CA ILE A 47 -12.28 9.95 3.73
C ILE A 47 -11.59 9.35 4.98
N ALA A 48 -11.18 10.18 5.94
CA ALA A 48 -10.54 9.72 7.16
C ALA A 48 -11.44 8.79 7.98
N VAL A 49 -12.73 9.13 8.14
CA VAL A 49 -13.70 8.28 8.84
C VAL A 49 -13.91 6.96 8.10
N TYR A 50 -14.10 6.98 6.78
CA TYR A 50 -14.23 5.75 5.99
C TYR A 50 -12.97 4.88 6.06
N CYS A 51 -11.78 5.47 5.92
CA CYS A 51 -10.51 4.75 6.05
C CYS A 51 -10.39 4.10 7.43
N PHE A 52 -10.72 4.82 8.50
CA PHE A 52 -10.68 4.29 9.85
C PHE A 52 -11.67 3.14 10.05
N VAL A 53 -12.92 3.31 9.64
CA VAL A 53 -13.97 2.29 9.76
C VAL A 53 -13.61 1.05 8.93
N CYS A 54 -13.19 1.22 7.68
CA CYS A 54 -12.79 0.10 6.81
C CYS A 54 -11.58 -0.66 7.38
N THR A 55 -10.59 0.07 7.90
CA THR A 55 -9.41 -0.55 8.52
C THR A 55 -9.80 -1.31 9.80
N ALA A 56 -10.68 -0.76 10.63
CA ALA A 56 -11.20 -1.43 11.83
C ALA A 56 -12.00 -2.69 11.47
N LEU A 57 -12.85 -2.64 10.44
CA LEU A 57 -13.60 -3.79 9.95
C LEU A 57 -12.69 -4.88 9.38
N LEU A 58 -11.65 -4.49 8.60
CA LEU A 58 -10.65 -5.44 8.12
C LEU A 58 -9.88 -6.07 9.28
N TYR A 59 -9.51 -5.29 10.29
CA TYR A 59 -8.88 -5.84 11.50
C TYR A 59 -9.80 -6.82 12.21
N ALA A 60 -11.06 -6.45 12.43
CA ALA A 60 -12.07 -7.34 13.02
C ALA A 60 -12.22 -8.63 12.19
N PHE A 61 -12.23 -8.53 10.85
CA PHE A 61 -12.27 -9.69 9.97
C PHE A 61 -11.07 -10.63 10.19
N THR A 62 -9.86 -10.12 10.39
CA THR A 62 -8.68 -10.97 10.69
C THR A 62 -8.81 -11.75 11.98
N GLN A 63 -9.61 -11.26 12.94
CA GLN A 63 -9.86 -11.95 14.21
C GLN A 63 -10.95 -13.01 14.11
N THR A 64 -11.74 -13.01 13.04
CA THR A 64 -12.78 -14.03 12.81
C THR A 64 -12.16 -15.41 12.53
N PRO A 65 -12.91 -16.51 12.75
CA PRO A 65 -12.47 -17.85 12.36
C PRO A 65 -12.03 -17.94 10.89
N LEU A 66 -12.74 -17.24 9.98
CA LEU A 66 -12.40 -17.22 8.55
C LEU A 66 -11.03 -16.56 8.31
N GLY A 67 -10.73 -15.43 8.97
CA GLY A 67 -9.44 -14.78 8.88
C GLY A 67 -8.29 -15.66 9.39
N ARG A 68 -8.52 -16.38 10.49
CA ARG A 68 -7.52 -17.33 11.04
C ARG A 68 -7.28 -18.51 10.11
N ILE A 69 -8.35 -19.09 9.53
CA ILE A 69 -8.26 -20.18 8.56
C ILE A 69 -7.56 -19.70 7.27
N LEU A 70 -7.76 -18.44 6.86
CA LEU A 70 -7.07 -17.88 5.71
C LEU A 70 -5.56 -17.83 5.93
N ASN A 71 -5.09 -17.43 7.11
CA ASN A 71 -3.68 -17.47 7.47
C ASN A 71 -3.15 -18.91 7.48
N ALA A 72 -3.89 -19.84 8.06
CA ALA A 72 -3.54 -21.26 8.05
C ALA A 72 -3.47 -21.84 6.63
N THR A 73 -4.39 -21.40 5.72
CA THR A 73 -4.39 -21.80 4.31
C THR A 73 -3.15 -21.29 3.55
N ARG A 74 -2.62 -20.14 3.96
CA ARG A 74 -1.37 -19.59 3.41
C ARG A 74 -0.17 -20.44 3.85
N ASP A 75 -0.12 -20.82 5.12
CA ASP A 75 1.01 -21.51 5.71
C ASP A 75 1.04 -22.99 5.32
N ASN A 76 -0.10 -23.68 5.36
CA ASN A 76 -0.21 -25.08 4.92
C ASN A 76 -1.65 -25.39 4.47
N PRO A 77 -1.94 -25.39 3.16
CA PRO A 77 -3.29 -25.68 2.65
C PRO A 77 -3.77 -27.11 2.92
N GLU A 78 -2.86 -28.09 2.90
CA GLU A 78 -3.22 -29.50 3.13
C GLU A 78 -3.76 -29.72 4.55
N ARG A 79 -3.13 -29.13 5.56
CA ARG A 79 -3.63 -29.22 6.94
C ARG A 79 -5.03 -28.65 7.10
N VAL A 80 -5.35 -27.58 6.34
CA VAL A 80 -6.67 -26.97 6.38
C VAL A 80 -7.72 -27.87 5.75
N GLU A 81 -7.37 -28.64 4.74
CA GLU A 81 -8.25 -29.62 4.10
C GLU A 81 -8.50 -30.83 5.02
N PHE A 82 -7.49 -31.30 5.75
CA PHE A 82 -7.65 -32.36 6.76
C PHE A 82 -8.61 -31.98 7.90
N ILE A 83 -8.74 -30.69 8.22
CA ILE A 83 -9.69 -30.17 9.23
C ILE A 83 -11.11 -30.03 8.62
N GLY A 84 -11.30 -30.33 7.33
CA GLY A 84 -12.60 -30.30 6.65
C GLY A 84 -12.94 -28.99 5.94
N TYR A 85 -12.02 -28.03 5.87
CA TYR A 85 -12.23 -26.79 5.13
C TYR A 85 -11.76 -26.89 3.68
N ARG A 86 -12.60 -26.48 2.74
CA ARG A 86 -12.22 -26.38 1.32
C ARG A 86 -11.39 -25.09 1.11
N THR A 87 -10.09 -25.22 0.87
CA THR A 87 -9.16 -24.09 0.67
C THR A 87 -9.59 -23.14 -0.43
N ARG A 88 -10.18 -23.69 -1.52
CA ARG A 88 -10.76 -22.91 -2.63
C ARG A 88 -11.87 -21.96 -2.14
N THR A 89 -12.77 -22.44 -1.31
CA THR A 89 -13.89 -21.63 -0.79
C THR A 89 -13.40 -20.54 0.17
N VAL A 90 -12.41 -20.86 0.99
CA VAL A 90 -11.78 -19.89 1.91
C VAL A 90 -11.14 -18.74 1.13
N ARG A 91 -10.32 -19.06 0.13
CA ARG A 91 -9.69 -18.07 -0.75
C ARG A 91 -10.70 -17.22 -1.50
N TYR A 92 -11.77 -17.84 -2.02
CA TYR A 92 -12.83 -17.13 -2.74
C TYR A 92 -13.55 -16.11 -1.84
N ARG A 93 -13.92 -16.49 -0.61
CA ARG A 93 -14.55 -15.57 0.36
C ARG A 93 -13.62 -14.41 0.73
N ALA A 94 -12.33 -14.68 0.93
CA ALA A 94 -11.35 -13.63 1.20
C ALA A 94 -11.21 -12.67 0.03
N PHE A 95 -11.22 -13.19 -1.21
CA PHE A 95 -11.18 -12.38 -2.43
C PHE A 95 -12.41 -11.48 -2.56
N MET A 96 -13.61 -11.98 -2.23
CA MET A 96 -14.84 -11.17 -2.22
C MET A 96 -14.76 -10.02 -1.21
N VAL A 97 -14.29 -10.31 0.02
CA VAL A 97 -14.10 -9.27 1.06
C VAL A 97 -13.08 -8.24 0.61
N SER A 98 -11.95 -8.67 0.06
CA SER A 98 -10.94 -7.76 -0.49
C SER A 98 -11.50 -6.88 -1.61
N GLY A 99 -12.24 -7.47 -2.56
CA GLY A 99 -12.88 -6.74 -3.65
C GLY A 99 -13.87 -5.67 -3.18
N PHE A 100 -14.64 -5.98 -2.13
CA PHE A 100 -15.56 -5.02 -1.52
C PHE A 100 -14.83 -3.78 -0.98
N PHE A 101 -13.76 -3.98 -0.19
CA PHE A 101 -12.98 -2.86 0.34
C PHE A 101 -12.21 -2.10 -0.74
N MET A 102 -11.74 -2.79 -1.78
CA MET A 102 -11.13 -2.13 -2.94
C MET A 102 -12.14 -1.26 -3.70
N GLY A 103 -13.39 -1.69 -3.82
CA GLY A 103 -14.46 -0.87 -4.40
C GLY A 103 -14.70 0.41 -3.60
N ILE A 104 -14.73 0.33 -2.27
CA ILE A 104 -14.82 1.52 -1.39
C ILE A 104 -13.61 2.45 -1.61
N ALA A 105 -12.40 1.89 -1.61
CA ALA A 105 -11.18 2.68 -1.81
C ALA A 105 -11.17 3.38 -3.17
N GLY A 106 -11.61 2.70 -4.24
CA GLY A 106 -11.76 3.29 -5.57
C GLY A 106 -12.78 4.42 -5.61
N GLY A 107 -13.93 4.23 -4.95
CA GLY A 107 -14.96 5.27 -4.83
C GLY A 107 -14.47 6.51 -4.07
N LEU A 108 -13.75 6.33 -2.97
CA LEU A 108 -13.13 7.44 -2.23
C LEU A 108 -12.06 8.15 -3.06
N GLY A 109 -11.28 7.40 -3.85
CA GLY A 109 -10.31 7.96 -4.80
C GLY A 109 -10.99 8.81 -5.87
N ALA A 110 -12.07 8.31 -6.45
CA ALA A 110 -12.87 9.04 -7.44
C ALA A 110 -13.44 10.36 -6.87
N LEU A 111 -13.92 10.34 -5.63
CA LEU A 111 -14.39 11.54 -4.94
C LEU A 111 -13.26 12.54 -4.66
N ASN A 112 -12.07 12.05 -4.34
CA ASN A 112 -10.93 12.91 -4.01
C ASN A 112 -10.34 13.60 -5.24
N PHE A 113 -10.18 12.87 -6.34
CA PHE A 113 -9.55 13.38 -7.56
C PHE A 113 -10.54 13.96 -8.56
N GLU A 114 -11.85 13.75 -8.36
CA GLU A 114 -12.92 14.15 -9.29
C GLU A 114 -12.77 13.61 -10.73
N ILE A 115 -11.82 12.72 -10.93
CA ILE A 115 -11.54 12.07 -12.22
C ILE A 115 -11.09 10.63 -12.00
N VAL A 116 -11.58 9.74 -12.86
CA VAL A 116 -11.14 8.34 -12.93
C VAL A 116 -10.64 8.06 -14.33
N THR A 117 -9.33 7.88 -14.48
CA THR A 117 -8.67 7.58 -15.74
C THR A 117 -8.40 6.09 -15.87
N ALA A 118 -8.20 5.61 -17.09
CA ALA A 118 -7.77 4.24 -17.37
C ALA A 118 -6.46 3.86 -16.63
N GLU A 119 -5.57 4.83 -16.40
CA GLU A 119 -4.29 4.65 -15.72
C GLU A 119 -4.42 4.08 -14.29
N VAL A 120 -5.55 4.35 -13.60
CA VAL A 120 -5.81 3.84 -12.25
C VAL A 120 -5.80 2.31 -12.20
N VAL A 121 -6.23 1.63 -13.28
CA VAL A 121 -6.24 0.17 -13.41
C VAL A 121 -5.00 -0.39 -14.10
N GLY A 122 -4.07 0.47 -14.53
CA GLY A 122 -2.83 0.07 -15.20
C GLY A 122 -1.87 -0.72 -14.31
N ALA A 123 -0.99 -1.51 -14.96
CA ALA A 123 0.00 -2.34 -14.27
C ALA A 123 1.00 -1.53 -13.47
N ALA A 124 1.40 -0.35 -13.95
CA ALA A 124 2.36 0.51 -13.26
C ALA A 124 1.84 0.95 -11.88
N ARG A 125 0.60 1.41 -11.81
CA ARG A 125 -0.01 1.85 -10.56
C ARG A 125 -0.30 0.70 -9.61
N SER A 126 -0.80 -0.41 -10.14
CA SER A 126 -1.01 -1.65 -9.38
C SER A 126 0.31 -2.22 -8.84
N GLY A 127 1.38 -2.17 -9.65
CA GLY A 127 2.74 -2.56 -9.26
C GLY A 127 3.29 -1.68 -8.13
N ALA A 128 3.06 -0.37 -8.17
CA ALA A 128 3.46 0.55 -7.11
C ALA A 128 2.77 0.21 -5.78
N TYR A 129 1.45 0.00 -5.77
CA TYR A 129 0.74 -0.40 -4.56
C TYR A 129 1.25 -1.73 -3.99
N LEU A 130 1.54 -2.71 -4.86
CA LEU A 130 2.11 -3.98 -4.45
C LEU A 130 3.50 -3.79 -3.83
N LEU A 131 4.38 -3.03 -4.49
CA LEU A 131 5.73 -2.71 -4.02
C LEU A 131 5.71 -2.10 -2.62
N PHE A 132 4.91 -1.05 -2.41
CA PHE A 132 4.81 -0.39 -1.11
C PHE A 132 4.17 -1.27 -0.04
N THR A 133 3.22 -2.15 -0.41
CA THR A 133 2.64 -3.13 0.50
C THR A 133 3.70 -4.13 0.98
N PHE A 134 4.57 -4.62 0.10
CA PHE A 134 5.69 -5.48 0.47
C PHE A 134 6.74 -4.75 1.29
N LEU A 135 7.08 -3.50 0.91
CA LEU A 135 8.02 -2.67 1.64
C LEU A 135 7.53 -2.40 3.07
N GLY A 136 6.25 -2.10 3.25
CA GLY A 136 5.62 -1.97 4.55
C GLY A 136 5.58 -3.26 5.35
N GLY A 137 5.39 -4.41 4.68
CA GLY A 137 5.36 -5.74 5.25
C GLY A 137 4.03 -6.46 5.07
N ALA A 138 3.89 -7.24 4.02
CA ALA A 138 2.66 -7.94 3.66
C ALA A 138 2.20 -9.01 4.67
N ILE A 139 3.07 -9.43 5.60
CA ILE A 139 2.75 -10.46 6.60
C ILE A 139 1.94 -9.88 7.77
N PHE A 140 2.19 -8.62 8.12
CA PHE A 140 1.58 -7.96 9.27
C PHE A 140 0.42 -7.05 8.83
N PHE A 141 -0.65 -7.01 9.62
CA PHE A 141 -1.80 -6.15 9.35
C PHE A 141 -1.42 -4.65 9.25
N ILE A 142 -0.48 -4.20 10.07
CA ILE A 142 0.02 -2.81 10.07
C ILE A 142 0.93 -2.51 8.87
N GLY A 143 1.48 -3.55 8.23
CA GLY A 143 2.41 -3.40 7.12
C GLY A 143 1.89 -2.55 5.95
N PRO A 144 0.73 -2.87 5.36
CA PRO A 144 0.16 -2.07 4.28
C PRO A 144 -0.12 -0.60 4.68
N ILE A 145 -0.44 -0.34 5.96
CA ILE A 145 -0.64 1.03 6.47
C ILE A 145 0.69 1.80 6.43
N ILE A 146 1.77 1.18 6.93
CA ILE A 146 3.11 1.75 6.85
C ILE A 146 3.51 1.95 5.38
N GLY A 147 3.22 0.96 4.53
CA GLY A 147 3.46 1.03 3.09
C GLY A 147 2.77 2.21 2.43
N ALA A 148 1.50 2.46 2.76
CA ALA A 148 0.75 3.61 2.24
C ALA A 148 1.37 4.96 2.66
N VAL A 149 1.79 5.09 3.92
CA VAL A 149 2.50 6.29 4.41
C VAL A 149 3.82 6.48 3.66
N LEU A 150 4.59 5.41 3.49
CA LEU A 150 5.85 5.45 2.73
C LEU A 150 5.62 5.82 1.26
N MET A 151 4.55 5.32 0.65
CA MET A 151 4.20 5.68 -0.72
C MET A 151 3.98 7.19 -0.86
N VAL A 152 3.16 7.78 0.01
CA VAL A 152 2.90 9.22 -0.01
C VAL A 152 4.18 10.02 0.24
N LEU A 153 4.97 9.63 1.23
CA LEU A 153 6.25 10.29 1.52
C LEU A 153 7.22 10.20 0.33
N SER A 154 7.28 9.02 -0.31
CA SER A 154 8.16 8.82 -1.48
C SER A 154 7.72 9.65 -2.67
N LEU A 155 6.41 9.72 -2.95
CA LEU A 155 5.87 10.50 -4.06
C LEU A 155 6.03 12.01 -3.84
N VAL A 156 5.92 12.49 -2.60
CA VAL A 156 5.98 13.93 -2.31
C VAL A 156 7.42 14.39 -2.04
N LEU A 157 8.17 13.70 -1.17
CA LEU A 157 9.50 14.16 -0.76
C LEU A 157 10.61 13.73 -1.73
N PHE A 158 10.63 12.45 -2.15
CA PHE A 158 11.72 11.99 -3.00
C PHE A 158 11.60 12.47 -4.45
N SER A 159 10.38 12.66 -4.95
CA SER A 159 10.21 13.21 -6.30
C SER A 159 10.69 14.67 -6.44
N GLU A 160 10.65 15.43 -5.34
CA GLU A 160 11.17 16.80 -5.33
C GLU A 160 12.70 16.87 -5.13
N LEU A 161 13.27 15.86 -4.44
CA LEU A 161 14.70 15.87 -4.11
C LEU A 161 15.57 15.37 -5.26
N THR A 162 15.12 14.41 -6.06
CA THR A 162 15.93 13.83 -7.14
C THR A 162 15.08 13.26 -8.26
N GLN A 163 15.53 13.42 -9.50
CA GLN A 163 14.86 12.85 -10.67
C GLN A 163 14.99 11.30 -10.69
N ALA A 164 15.99 10.75 -10.03
CA ALA A 164 16.27 9.31 -9.95
C ALA A 164 15.51 8.60 -8.81
N TRP A 165 14.49 9.22 -8.19
CA TRP A 165 13.77 8.70 -7.02
C TRP A 165 13.21 7.28 -7.22
N LEU A 166 12.75 6.93 -8.42
CA LEU A 166 12.25 5.59 -8.75
C LEU A 166 13.36 4.53 -8.67
N LEU A 167 14.59 4.89 -9.08
CA LEU A 167 15.73 3.99 -9.00
C LEU A 167 16.12 3.71 -7.55
N TYR A 168 16.16 4.74 -6.71
CA TYR A 168 16.41 4.59 -5.28
C TYR A 168 15.35 3.72 -4.62
N LEU A 169 14.10 3.93 -4.98
CA LEU A 169 12.98 3.17 -4.43
C LEU A 169 13.06 1.69 -4.84
N GLY A 170 13.42 1.42 -6.10
CA GLY A 170 13.67 0.07 -6.60
C GLY A 170 14.83 -0.61 -5.87
N LEU A 171 15.93 0.12 -5.64
CA LEU A 171 17.08 -0.40 -4.90
C LEU A 171 16.73 -0.74 -3.45
N VAL A 172 16.03 0.16 -2.76
CA VAL A 172 15.54 -0.07 -1.39
C VAL A 172 14.63 -1.28 -1.33
N PHE A 173 13.76 -1.44 -2.33
CA PHE A 173 12.88 -2.60 -2.41
C PHE A 173 13.66 -3.91 -2.55
N VAL A 174 14.64 -3.97 -3.46
CA VAL A 174 15.48 -5.17 -3.65
C VAL A 174 16.23 -5.51 -2.36
N LEU A 175 16.86 -4.51 -1.74
CA LEU A 175 17.57 -4.71 -0.46
C LEU A 175 16.62 -5.19 0.65
N MET A 176 15.41 -4.62 0.70
CA MET A 176 14.42 -5.02 1.70
C MET A 176 13.96 -6.47 1.51
N VAL A 177 13.69 -6.88 0.28
CA VAL A 177 13.30 -8.28 -0.03
C VAL A 177 14.41 -9.25 0.30
N MET A 178 15.67 -8.89 0.06
CA MET A 178 16.81 -9.76 0.34
C MET A 178 17.13 -9.89 1.84
N TYR A 179 17.09 -8.78 2.58
CA TYR A 179 17.57 -8.74 3.98
C TYR A 179 16.46 -8.70 5.02
N ALA A 180 15.27 -8.19 4.66
CA ALA A 180 14.12 -8.06 5.56
C ALA A 180 12.81 -8.46 4.86
N PRO A 181 12.61 -9.76 4.55
CA PRO A 181 11.44 -10.22 3.78
C PRO A 181 10.10 -9.96 4.46
N GLY A 182 10.10 -9.65 5.75
CA GLY A 182 8.91 -9.23 6.50
C GLY A 182 8.60 -7.73 6.42
N GLY A 183 9.38 -6.95 5.66
CA GLY A 183 9.21 -5.50 5.51
C GLY A 183 9.53 -4.69 6.77
N ILE A 184 9.25 -3.40 6.71
CA ILE A 184 9.49 -2.45 7.83
C ILE A 184 8.69 -2.85 9.07
N ALA A 185 7.45 -3.35 8.90
CA ALA A 185 6.64 -3.83 10.02
C ALA A 185 7.35 -4.94 10.82
N SER A 186 8.05 -5.85 10.15
CA SER A 186 8.83 -6.91 10.79
C SER A 186 9.98 -6.32 11.63
N LEU A 187 10.70 -5.34 11.10
CA LEU A 187 11.78 -4.66 11.82
C LEU A 187 11.26 -3.94 13.07
N ILE A 188 10.12 -3.25 12.95
CA ILE A 188 9.46 -2.57 14.07
C ILE A 188 9.04 -3.60 15.13
N MET A 189 8.39 -4.69 14.74
CA MET A 189 7.93 -5.73 15.67
C MET A 189 9.09 -6.45 16.37
N MET A 190 10.20 -6.68 15.66
CA MET A 190 11.42 -7.23 16.24
C MET A 190 12.01 -6.30 17.29
N ASN A 191 12.11 -5.01 16.98
CA ASN A 191 12.63 -4.00 17.90
C ASN A 191 11.71 -3.79 19.11
N MET A 192 10.41 -3.84 18.95
CA MET A 192 9.45 -3.78 20.05
C MET A 192 9.62 -4.97 21.01
N ARG A 193 9.87 -6.18 20.49
CA ARG A 193 10.18 -7.33 21.35
C ARG A 193 11.47 -7.14 22.14
N VAL A 194 12.55 -6.64 21.50
CA VAL A 194 13.80 -6.33 22.18
C VAL A 194 13.60 -5.28 23.29
N ALA A 195 12.76 -4.27 23.01
CA ALA A 195 12.39 -3.24 23.99
C ALA A 195 11.62 -3.81 25.19
N ALA A 196 10.66 -4.72 24.93
CA ALA A 196 9.87 -5.41 25.96
C ALA A 196 10.74 -6.23 26.93
N PHE A 197 11.86 -6.79 26.45
CA PHE A 197 12.84 -7.48 27.29
C PHE A 197 13.83 -6.55 28.01
N GLY A 198 13.66 -5.24 27.93
CA GLY A 198 14.49 -4.25 28.63
C GLY A 198 15.94 -4.15 28.15
N LYS A 199 16.30 -4.81 27.07
CA LYS A 199 17.68 -4.89 26.56
C LYS A 199 18.02 -3.81 25.53
N TRP A 200 17.12 -2.88 25.26
CA TRP A 200 17.25 -1.89 24.19
C TRP A 200 18.49 -1.00 24.35
N ARG A 201 18.82 -0.58 25.60
CA ARG A 201 20.02 0.23 25.90
C ARG A 201 21.32 -0.49 25.49
N ARG A 202 21.37 -1.81 25.56
CA ARG A 202 22.57 -2.60 25.21
C ARG A 202 22.79 -2.69 23.70
N PHE A 203 21.73 -2.59 22.90
CA PHE A 203 21.80 -2.64 21.44
C PHE A 203 21.91 -1.26 20.78
N LEU A 204 21.70 -0.18 21.53
CA LEU A 204 21.73 1.20 21.04
C LEU A 204 23.06 1.54 20.31
N PRO A 205 24.27 1.20 20.83
CA PRO A 205 25.51 1.46 20.11
C PRO A 205 25.63 0.64 18.80
N LEU A 206 25.09 -0.59 18.78
CA LEU A 206 25.08 -1.42 17.57
C LEU A 206 24.17 -0.79 16.50
N TYR A 207 23.01 -0.30 16.88
CA TYR A 207 22.10 0.40 15.96
C TYR A 207 22.70 1.71 15.45
N ALA A 208 23.43 2.45 16.29
CA ALA A 208 24.13 3.67 15.87
C ALA A 208 25.20 3.37 14.81
N VAL A 209 26.00 2.34 15.00
CA VAL A 209 27.02 1.91 14.03
C VAL A 209 26.38 1.42 12.72
N LEU A 210 25.30 0.63 12.82
CA LEU A 210 24.56 0.17 11.64
C LEU A 210 23.90 1.32 10.88
N ALA A 211 23.32 2.28 11.57
CA ALA A 211 22.71 3.47 10.96
C ALA A 211 23.78 4.34 10.27
N LEU A 212 24.95 4.51 10.89
CA LEU A 212 26.08 5.25 10.29
C LEU A 212 26.59 4.54 9.04
N ALA A 213 26.79 3.23 9.10
CA ALA A 213 27.23 2.43 7.96
C ALA A 213 26.22 2.46 6.81
N ALA A 214 24.92 2.32 7.12
CA ALA A 214 23.86 2.42 6.13
C ALA A 214 23.80 3.83 5.50
N PHE A 215 23.97 4.88 6.29
CA PHE A 215 24.02 6.26 5.80
C PHE A 215 25.20 6.49 4.85
N VAL A 216 26.39 6.02 5.18
CA VAL A 216 27.59 6.15 4.32
C VAL A 216 27.40 5.40 3.00
N VAL A 217 26.85 4.18 3.05
CA VAL A 217 26.58 3.37 1.83
C VAL A 217 25.53 4.06 0.96
N LEU A 218 24.43 4.55 1.55
CA LEU A 218 23.37 5.22 0.81
C LEU A 218 23.84 6.57 0.24
N ALA A 219 24.61 7.34 1.00
CA ALA A 219 25.18 8.60 0.52
C ALA A 219 26.21 8.36 -0.62
N GLY A 220 27.04 7.32 -0.50
CA GLY A 220 27.99 6.95 -1.55
C GLY A 220 27.31 6.45 -2.82
N ALA A 221 26.32 5.59 -2.68
CA ALA A 221 25.51 5.12 -3.81
C ALA A 221 24.73 6.29 -4.46
N GLY A 222 24.18 7.19 -3.65
CA GLY A 222 23.49 8.40 -4.10
C GLY A 222 24.40 9.30 -4.92
N ALA A 223 25.58 9.61 -4.39
CA ALA A 223 26.56 10.43 -5.11
C ALA A 223 26.98 9.81 -6.46
N MET A 224 27.16 8.49 -6.52
CA MET A 224 27.47 7.79 -7.76
C MET A 224 26.32 7.88 -8.77
N ILE A 225 25.09 7.68 -8.34
CA ILE A 225 23.90 7.72 -9.21
C ILE A 225 23.68 9.14 -9.74
N GLU A 226 23.77 10.17 -8.89
CA GLU A 226 23.63 11.55 -9.32
C GLU A 226 24.72 12.00 -10.25
N MET A 227 25.98 11.54 -10.01
CA MET A 227 27.08 11.81 -10.93
C MET A 227 26.80 11.25 -12.33
N VAL A 228 26.25 10.04 -12.43
CA VAL A 228 25.88 9.42 -13.72
C VAL A 228 24.70 10.16 -14.37
N TYR A 229 23.72 10.62 -13.58
CA TYR A 229 22.56 11.35 -14.08
C TYR A 229 22.90 12.77 -14.58
N HIS A 230 23.87 13.44 -13.96
CA HIS A 230 24.34 14.76 -14.39
C HIS A 230 25.31 14.72 -15.56
N LEU A 231 25.83 13.54 -15.94
CA LEU A 231 26.68 13.35 -17.10
C LEU A 231 25.91 13.03 -18.39
N GLN A 232 24.59 12.85 -18.31
CA GLN A 232 23.67 12.70 -19.44
C GLN A 232 22.94 14.01 -19.73
#